data_2e86c5c22d811eb5f8ce820e34cbcbd3
#
_entry.id   2e86c5c22d811eb5f8ce820e34cbcbd3
#
_cell.length_a   1.000
_cell.length_b   1.000
_cell.length_c   1.000
_cell.angle_alpha   90.00
_cell.angle_beta   90.00
_cell.angle_gamma   90.00
#
_symmetry.space_group_name_H-M   'P 1'
#
loop_
_entity.id
_entity.type
_entity.pdbx_description
1 polymer ?
#
loop_
_entity_poly.entity_id
_entity_poly.type
_entity_poly.pdbx_seq_one_letter_code
_entity_poly.pdbx_strand_id
1 'polypeptide(L)'
;MARQRELLEANPGLSLISLTVQPPGPVKRNDASLVIAEAGVEAVRKAFKVEYEELRDLDTGFEGFFLVNMDPLETKRLTCRIEDTHPLGRLMDLDVIVLAGAAVELRPYSAAASEAKREWTRPSSSGCPAETTVAPIGREELGLGPRKCLLCDRPARDCMRARTHSIEELLENIQTLVNSYLNL
;
A
#
# COMPACT_ATOMS: atom_id res chain seq x y z
N MET A 1 1.67 -11.89 -5.48
CA MET A 1 1.81 -11.52 -6.92
C MET A 1 0.84 -12.30 -7.81
N ALA A 2 0.74 -13.65 -7.77
CA ALA A 2 -0.21 -14.41 -8.62
C ALA A 2 -1.67 -14.00 -8.34
N ARG A 3 -2.10 -13.95 -7.07
CA ARG A 3 -3.48 -13.61 -6.71
C ARG A 3 -3.88 -12.18 -7.08
N GLN A 4 -2.97 -11.23 -6.93
CA GLN A 4 -3.21 -9.84 -7.33
C GLN A 4 -3.48 -9.71 -8.83
N ARG A 5 -2.70 -10.45 -9.65
CA ARG A 5 -2.90 -10.53 -11.11
C ARG A 5 -4.26 -11.13 -11.46
N GLU A 6 -4.61 -12.28 -10.87
CA GLU A 6 -5.91 -12.93 -11.08
C GLU A 6 -7.08 -12.00 -10.80
N LEU A 7 -7.02 -11.28 -9.66
CA LEU A 7 -8.07 -10.34 -9.28
C LEU A 7 -8.22 -9.19 -10.28
N LEU A 8 -7.12 -8.62 -10.75
CA LEU A 8 -7.14 -7.52 -11.73
C LEU A 8 -7.58 -7.99 -13.13
N GLU A 9 -7.12 -9.17 -13.57
CA GLU A 9 -7.52 -9.75 -14.86
C GLU A 9 -9.01 -10.11 -14.89
N ALA A 10 -9.55 -10.60 -13.76
CA ALA A 10 -10.98 -10.93 -13.64
C ALA A 10 -11.88 -9.69 -13.49
N ASN A 11 -11.33 -8.54 -13.12
CA ASN A 11 -12.07 -7.31 -12.83
C ASN A 11 -11.46 -6.09 -13.55
N PRO A 12 -11.52 -6.06 -14.89
CA PRO A 12 -10.93 -4.97 -15.66
C PRO A 12 -11.60 -3.63 -15.32
N GLY A 13 -10.80 -2.59 -15.13
CA GLY A 13 -11.26 -1.24 -14.81
C GLY A 13 -11.41 -0.95 -13.31
N LEU A 14 -11.21 -1.93 -12.43
CA LEU A 14 -11.12 -1.71 -11.00
C LEU A 14 -9.66 -1.53 -10.56
N SER A 15 -9.45 -0.75 -9.51
CA SER A 15 -8.16 -0.62 -8.82
C SER A 15 -8.07 -1.64 -7.68
N LEU A 16 -6.91 -2.25 -7.50
CA LEU A 16 -6.66 -3.20 -6.42
C LEU A 16 -5.84 -2.53 -5.31
N ILE A 17 -6.39 -2.48 -4.10
CA ILE A 17 -5.66 -2.13 -2.89
C ILE A 17 -5.21 -3.43 -2.23
N SER A 18 -3.92 -3.53 -1.93
CA SER A 18 -3.31 -4.63 -1.17
C SER A 18 -2.87 -4.10 0.19
N LEU A 19 -3.58 -4.51 1.24
CA LEU A 19 -3.19 -4.23 2.63
C LEU A 19 -2.28 -5.35 3.11
N THR A 20 -1.12 -4.99 3.64
CA THR A 20 -0.20 -5.94 4.28
C THR A 20 0.18 -5.45 5.67
N VAL A 21 0.14 -6.36 6.66
CA VAL A 21 0.60 -6.11 8.03
C VAL A 21 1.63 -7.17 8.40
N GLN A 22 2.89 -6.72 8.49
CA GLN A 22 4.03 -7.58 8.80
C GLN A 22 4.92 -6.89 9.85
N PRO A 23 4.70 -7.12 11.15
CA PRO A 23 5.56 -6.56 12.19
C PRO A 23 7.01 -7.05 12.03
N PRO A 24 8.01 -6.29 12.51
CA PRO A 24 9.40 -6.71 12.51
C PRO A 24 9.60 -7.97 13.34
N GLY A 25 10.70 -8.68 13.11
CA GLY A 25 11.05 -9.90 13.83
C GLY A 25 10.46 -11.18 13.23
N PRO A 26 10.67 -12.34 13.88
CA PRO A 26 10.29 -13.65 13.36
C PRO A 26 8.79 -13.95 13.47
N VAL A 27 8.11 -13.41 14.49
CA VAL A 27 6.68 -13.63 14.72
C VAL A 27 5.88 -12.57 13.98
N LYS A 28 5.18 -12.97 12.92
CA LYS A 28 4.40 -12.07 12.06
C LYS A 28 2.94 -11.98 12.47
N ARG A 29 2.41 -13.04 13.08
CA ARG A 29 1.04 -13.11 13.58
C ARG A 29 1.03 -13.05 15.10
N ASN A 30 0.47 -11.99 15.67
CA ASN A 30 0.29 -11.77 17.11
C ASN A 30 -0.89 -10.81 17.33
N ASP A 31 -1.29 -10.59 18.59
CA ASP A 31 -2.45 -9.75 18.93
C ASP A 31 -2.30 -8.32 18.39
N ALA A 32 -1.11 -7.73 18.47
CA ALA A 32 -0.87 -6.39 17.92
C ALA A 32 -1.05 -6.35 16.41
N SER A 33 -0.57 -7.37 15.67
CA SER A 33 -0.73 -7.43 14.21
C SER A 33 -2.20 -7.59 13.80
N LEU A 34 -3.01 -8.31 14.58
CA LEU A 34 -4.45 -8.45 14.34
C LEU A 34 -5.18 -7.12 14.55
N VAL A 35 -4.90 -6.39 15.64
CA VAL A 35 -5.47 -5.06 15.87
C VAL A 35 -5.11 -4.10 14.74
N ILE A 36 -3.87 -4.10 14.27
CA ILE A 36 -3.42 -3.27 13.15
C ILE A 36 -4.16 -3.65 11.86
N ALA A 37 -4.33 -4.95 11.61
CA ALA A 37 -5.03 -5.45 10.43
C ALA A 37 -6.51 -5.04 10.43
N GLU A 38 -7.21 -5.23 11.55
CA GLU A 38 -8.61 -4.82 11.70
C GLU A 38 -8.77 -3.32 11.49
N ALA A 39 -7.90 -2.50 12.10
CA ALA A 39 -7.89 -1.05 11.90
C ALA A 39 -7.64 -0.65 10.44
N GLY A 40 -6.76 -1.36 9.74
CA GLY A 40 -6.49 -1.15 8.32
C GLY A 40 -7.68 -1.50 7.43
N VAL A 41 -8.31 -2.64 7.67
CA VAL A 41 -9.54 -3.06 6.97
C VAL A 41 -10.65 -2.03 7.16
N GLU A 42 -10.88 -1.59 8.40
CA GLU A 42 -11.88 -0.57 8.72
C GLU A 42 -11.58 0.77 8.03
N ALA A 43 -10.32 1.20 8.04
CA ALA A 43 -9.89 2.43 7.38
C ALA A 43 -10.14 2.38 5.86
N VAL A 44 -9.87 1.23 5.21
CA VAL A 44 -10.17 1.04 3.78
C VAL A 44 -11.67 1.07 3.54
N ARG A 45 -12.47 0.32 4.29
CA ARG A 45 -13.94 0.29 4.17
C ARG A 45 -14.58 1.67 4.38
N LYS A 46 -14.02 2.49 5.25
CA LYS A 46 -14.48 3.86 5.52
C LYS A 46 -14.12 4.84 4.39
N ALA A 47 -12.96 4.66 3.77
CA ALA A 47 -12.46 5.57 2.73
C ALA A 47 -12.95 5.24 1.33
N PHE A 48 -13.31 3.98 1.07
CA PHE A 48 -13.62 3.48 -0.26
C PHE A 48 -14.96 2.73 -0.30
N LYS A 49 -15.64 2.82 -1.44
CA LYS A 49 -16.71 1.88 -1.79
C LYS A 49 -16.05 0.61 -2.33
N VAL A 50 -15.96 -0.40 -1.47
CA VAL A 50 -15.35 -1.70 -1.80
C VAL A 50 -16.35 -2.54 -2.59
N GLU A 51 -15.95 -2.98 -3.80
CA GLU A 51 -16.75 -3.86 -4.66
C GLU A 51 -16.45 -5.35 -4.42
N TYR A 52 -15.23 -5.65 -3.98
CA TYR A 52 -14.80 -7.00 -3.60
C TYR A 52 -13.77 -6.93 -2.50
N GLU A 53 -13.80 -7.90 -1.60
CA GLU A 53 -12.88 -8.00 -0.47
C GLU A 53 -12.46 -9.46 -0.27
N GLU A 54 -11.18 -9.68 -0.03
CA GLU A 54 -10.61 -10.97 0.39
C GLU A 54 -9.59 -10.72 1.49
N LEU A 55 -9.80 -11.34 2.66
CA LEU A 55 -8.92 -11.20 3.83
C LEU A 55 -8.26 -12.53 4.14
N ARG A 56 -6.98 -12.49 4.45
CA ARG A 56 -6.14 -13.65 4.77
C ARG A 56 -5.37 -13.40 6.04
N ASP A 57 -5.70 -14.12 7.09
CA ASP A 57 -4.94 -14.17 8.34
C ASP A 57 -3.98 -15.36 8.28
N LEU A 58 -2.70 -15.10 8.04
CA LEU A 58 -1.67 -16.10 7.80
C LEU A 58 -0.59 -16.02 8.90
N ASP A 59 0.09 -17.12 9.16
CA ASP A 59 1.25 -17.13 10.07
C ASP A 59 2.38 -16.21 9.59
N THR A 60 2.44 -15.94 8.29
CA THR A 60 3.40 -15.02 7.65
C THR A 60 3.00 -13.54 7.73
N GLY A 61 1.84 -13.22 8.31
CA GLY A 61 1.27 -11.89 8.42
C GLY A 61 -0.13 -11.82 7.84
N PHE A 62 -0.74 -10.65 7.93
CA PHE A 62 -2.08 -10.41 7.39
C PHE A 62 -2.00 -9.82 5.98
N GLU A 63 -2.86 -10.30 5.09
CA GLU A 63 -3.05 -9.77 3.74
C GLU A 63 -4.55 -9.47 3.51
N GLY A 64 -4.84 -8.28 2.97
CA GLY A 64 -6.17 -7.89 2.52
C GLY A 64 -6.13 -7.42 1.07
N PHE A 65 -7.09 -7.86 0.26
CA PHE A 65 -7.26 -7.43 -1.12
C PHE A 65 -8.62 -6.77 -1.28
N PHE A 66 -8.65 -5.55 -1.82
CA PHE A 66 -9.88 -4.78 -2.00
C PHE A 66 -9.93 -4.24 -3.43
N LEU A 67 -10.99 -4.55 -4.15
CA LEU A 67 -11.24 -3.95 -5.46
C LEU A 67 -12.18 -2.76 -5.30
N VAL A 68 -11.81 -1.63 -5.90
CA VAL A 68 -12.54 -0.36 -5.83
C VAL A 68 -12.72 0.23 -7.22
N ASN A 69 -13.87 0.83 -7.49
CA ASN A 69 -14.15 1.52 -8.75
C ASN A 69 -13.71 2.99 -8.63
N MET A 70 -12.40 3.20 -8.70
CA MET A 70 -11.77 4.51 -8.58
C MET A 70 -10.49 4.54 -9.40
N ASP A 71 -10.10 5.73 -9.91
CA ASP A 71 -8.82 5.93 -10.60
C ASP A 71 -7.63 5.47 -9.73
N PRO A 72 -6.65 4.74 -10.29
CA PRO A 72 -5.55 4.18 -9.51
C PRO A 72 -4.70 5.22 -8.78
N LEU A 73 -4.45 6.40 -9.38
CA LEU A 73 -3.67 7.47 -8.72
C LEU A 73 -4.46 8.14 -7.61
N GLU A 74 -5.77 8.32 -7.81
CA GLU A 74 -6.65 8.83 -6.76
C GLU A 74 -6.74 7.83 -5.60
N THR A 75 -6.89 6.55 -5.91
CA THR A 75 -6.83 5.46 -4.94
C THR A 75 -5.52 5.51 -4.16
N LYS A 76 -4.38 5.67 -4.84
CA LYS A 76 -3.06 5.77 -4.17
C LYS A 76 -2.94 7.01 -3.28
N ARG A 77 -3.50 8.16 -3.69
CA ARG A 77 -3.53 9.36 -2.81
C ARG A 77 -4.27 9.09 -1.51
N LEU A 78 -5.42 8.43 -1.58
CA LEU A 78 -6.22 8.12 -0.40
C LEU A 78 -5.54 7.07 0.48
N THR A 79 -4.94 6.03 -0.08
CA THR A 79 -4.18 5.04 0.71
C THR A 79 -2.98 5.67 1.40
N CYS A 80 -2.20 6.54 0.71
CA CYS A 80 -1.13 7.30 1.34
C CYS A 80 -1.64 8.20 2.48
N ARG A 81 -2.82 8.83 2.30
CA ARG A 81 -3.43 9.63 3.36
C ARG A 81 -3.77 8.79 4.58
N ILE A 82 -4.34 7.59 4.41
CA ILE A 82 -4.59 6.66 5.52
C ILE A 82 -3.29 6.33 6.23
N GLU A 83 -2.24 5.94 5.50
CA GLU A 83 -0.93 5.63 6.07
C GLU A 83 -0.32 6.80 6.86
N ASP A 84 -0.55 8.03 6.41
CA ASP A 84 0.06 9.23 7.01
C ASP A 84 -0.78 9.81 8.18
N THR A 85 -2.10 9.58 8.21
CA THR A 85 -3.00 10.24 9.19
C THR A 85 -3.67 9.31 10.19
N HIS A 86 -3.80 8.01 9.88
CA HIS A 86 -4.37 7.05 10.82
C HIS A 86 -3.40 6.77 11.98
N PRO A 87 -3.85 6.65 13.25
CA PRO A 87 -2.97 6.38 14.39
C PRO A 87 -2.03 5.18 14.21
N LEU A 88 -2.53 4.11 13.57
CA LEU A 88 -1.75 2.91 13.23
C LEU A 88 -1.30 2.86 11.77
N GLY A 89 -1.50 3.94 10.99
CA GLY A 89 -1.27 3.94 9.53
C GLY A 89 0.16 3.62 9.12
N ARG A 90 1.14 3.96 9.96
CA ARG A 90 2.56 3.65 9.71
C ARG A 90 2.90 2.17 9.88
N LEU A 91 2.01 1.39 10.49
CA LEU A 91 2.15 -0.04 10.74
C LEU A 91 1.45 -0.90 9.68
N MET A 92 0.69 -0.28 8.79
CA MET A 92 0.04 -0.90 7.63
C MET A 92 0.74 -0.49 6.34
N ASP A 93 0.75 -1.39 5.36
CA ASP A 93 1.24 -1.13 4.01
C ASP A 93 0.07 -1.25 3.04
N LEU A 94 -0.32 -0.12 2.43
CA LEU A 94 -1.46 -0.02 1.52
C LEU A 94 -0.97 0.26 0.10
N ASP A 95 -0.65 -0.81 -0.61
CA ASP A 95 -0.23 -0.73 -2.00
C ASP A 95 -1.42 -0.72 -2.96
N VAL A 96 -1.36 0.16 -3.95
CA VAL A 96 -2.28 0.13 -5.09
C VAL A 96 -1.58 -0.55 -6.24
N ILE A 97 -2.16 -1.66 -6.69
CA ILE A 97 -1.59 -2.55 -7.71
C ILE A 97 -2.34 -2.34 -9.01
N VAL A 98 -1.59 -2.25 -10.11
CA VAL A 98 -2.13 -2.14 -11.48
C VAL A 98 -1.48 -3.17 -12.40
N LEU A 99 -2.17 -3.50 -13.50
CA LEU A 99 -1.58 -4.31 -14.57
C LEU A 99 -0.56 -3.46 -15.33
N ALA A 100 0.70 -3.88 -15.36
CA ALA A 100 1.74 -3.23 -16.14
C ALA A 100 1.45 -3.43 -17.63
N GLY A 101 1.32 -2.33 -18.38
CA GLY A 101 0.98 -2.35 -19.81
C GLY A 101 -0.48 -2.04 -20.11
N ALA A 102 -1.39 -2.03 -19.15
CA ALA A 102 -2.62 -1.28 -19.31
C ALA A 102 -2.23 0.21 -19.37
N ALA A 103 -2.53 0.86 -20.50
CA ALA A 103 -2.45 2.31 -20.55
C ALA A 103 -3.42 2.81 -19.48
N VAL A 104 -2.89 3.30 -18.36
CA VAL A 104 -3.66 4.13 -17.46
C VAL A 104 -3.89 5.41 -18.30
N GLU A 105 -5.02 5.45 -19.03
CA GLU A 105 -5.48 6.69 -19.62
C GLU A 105 -5.76 7.61 -18.45
N LEU A 106 -4.75 8.42 -18.12
CA LEU A 106 -4.86 9.50 -17.15
C LEU A 106 -5.94 10.45 -17.71
N ARG A 107 -7.19 10.26 -17.30
CA ARG A 107 -8.21 11.30 -17.49
C ARG A 107 -7.73 12.51 -16.70
N PRO A 108 -7.40 13.63 -17.36
CA PRO A 108 -6.97 14.81 -16.63
C PRO A 108 -8.13 15.26 -15.75
N TYR A 109 -7.94 15.19 -14.44
CA TYR A 109 -8.77 15.92 -13.51
C TYR A 109 -8.52 17.41 -13.78
N SER A 110 -9.53 18.08 -14.35
CA SER A 110 -9.50 19.49 -14.64
C SER A 110 -9.57 20.31 -13.34
N ALA A 111 -8.44 20.72 -12.83
CA ALA A 111 -8.28 21.94 -12.06
C ALA A 111 -6.80 22.32 -12.05
N ALA A 112 -6.46 23.27 -12.91
CA ALA A 112 -5.31 24.17 -12.84
C ALA A 112 -4.07 23.68 -12.07
N ALA A 113 -3.21 22.90 -12.74
CA ALA A 113 -1.80 22.81 -12.41
C ALA A 113 -1.03 22.49 -13.70
N SER A 114 -0.15 23.43 -14.03
CA SER A 114 0.73 23.59 -15.16
C SER A 114 1.48 22.34 -15.60
N GLU A 115 1.52 22.18 -16.92
CA GLU A 115 2.42 21.47 -17.80
C GLU A 115 3.71 20.90 -17.17
N ALA A 116 3.75 19.57 -17.08
CA ALA A 116 4.97 18.79 -17.25
C ALA A 116 4.60 17.45 -17.88
N LYS A 117 4.61 17.40 -19.20
CA LYS A 117 4.59 16.17 -19.98
C LYS A 117 5.83 15.34 -19.58
N ARG A 118 5.66 14.26 -18.82
CA ARG A 118 6.64 13.18 -18.77
C ARG A 118 6.13 12.05 -19.68
N GLU A 119 6.75 11.97 -20.82
CA GLU A 119 6.60 10.90 -21.80
C GLU A 119 7.21 9.62 -21.19
N TRP A 120 6.36 8.66 -20.87
CA TRP A 120 6.78 7.32 -20.50
C TRP A 120 7.27 6.60 -21.74
N THR A 121 8.60 6.51 -21.95
CA THR A 121 9.19 5.72 -23.02
C THR A 121 9.19 4.24 -22.63
N ARG A 122 8.45 3.44 -23.43
CA ARG A 122 8.52 1.98 -23.37
C ARG A 122 9.96 1.48 -23.56
N PRO A 123 10.45 0.53 -22.74
CA PRO A 123 11.59 -0.28 -23.16
C PRO A 123 11.15 -1.19 -24.31
N SER A 124 11.81 -1.06 -25.47
CA SER A 124 11.67 -1.94 -26.61
C SER A 124 12.26 -3.30 -26.26
N SER A 125 11.45 -4.35 -26.17
CA SER A 125 11.92 -5.74 -26.19
C SER A 125 11.08 -6.58 -27.12
N SER A 126 11.80 -7.21 -28.04
CA SER A 126 11.38 -8.19 -29.01
C SER A 126 10.72 -9.42 -28.41
N GLY A 127 9.52 -9.76 -28.85
CA GLY A 127 9.06 -11.13 -29.16
C GLY A 127 9.00 -12.16 -28.03
N CYS A 128 8.13 -11.93 -27.02
CA CYS A 128 7.40 -12.98 -26.30
C CYS A 128 5.99 -12.45 -26.00
N PRO A 129 4.92 -13.30 -25.89
CA PRO A 129 3.65 -12.82 -25.41
C PRO A 129 3.91 -12.19 -24.03
N ALA A 130 3.66 -10.89 -23.90
CA ALA A 130 3.93 -10.14 -22.70
C ALA A 130 3.11 -10.75 -21.57
N GLU A 131 3.76 -11.49 -20.67
CA GLU A 131 3.14 -11.85 -19.40
C GLU A 131 2.69 -10.55 -18.76
N THR A 132 1.38 -10.41 -18.55
CA THR A 132 0.80 -9.24 -17.89
C THR A 132 1.38 -9.20 -16.48
N THR A 133 2.34 -8.32 -16.26
CA THR A 133 2.95 -8.13 -14.94
C THR A 133 2.11 -7.16 -14.14
N VAL A 134 2.10 -7.31 -12.82
CA VAL A 134 1.48 -6.36 -11.89
C VAL A 134 2.56 -5.50 -11.25
N ALA A 135 2.28 -4.23 -11.05
CA ALA A 135 3.18 -3.28 -10.41
C ALA A 135 2.44 -2.40 -9.40
N PRO A 136 3.05 -2.12 -8.23
CA PRO A 136 2.52 -1.13 -7.31
C PRO A 136 2.78 0.28 -7.81
N ILE A 137 1.84 1.19 -7.56
CA ILE A 137 2.04 2.63 -7.76
C ILE A 137 2.87 3.17 -6.60
N GLY A 138 3.99 3.82 -6.92
CA GLY A 138 4.89 4.42 -5.94
C GLY A 138 4.37 5.76 -5.38
N ARG A 139 4.83 6.16 -4.20
CA ARG A 139 4.53 7.49 -3.61
C ARG A 139 5.15 8.62 -4.45
N GLU A 140 6.27 8.36 -5.09
CA GLU A 140 6.97 9.28 -5.99
C GLU A 140 6.14 9.69 -7.21
N GLU A 141 5.27 8.82 -7.69
CA GLU A 141 4.35 9.12 -8.80
C GLU A 141 3.32 10.20 -8.44
N LEU A 142 3.10 10.38 -7.13
CA LEU A 142 2.25 11.44 -6.57
C LEU A 142 3.05 12.66 -6.12
N GLY A 143 4.37 12.69 -6.30
CA GLY A 143 5.26 13.73 -5.78
C GLY A 143 5.40 13.70 -4.25
N LEU A 144 5.03 12.60 -3.60
CA LEU A 144 5.15 12.44 -2.15
C LEU A 144 6.55 11.93 -1.79
N GLY A 145 7.06 12.41 -0.65
CA GLY A 145 8.32 11.94 -0.10
C GLY A 145 8.26 10.48 0.39
N PRO A 146 9.41 9.86 0.66
CA PRO A 146 9.49 8.51 1.18
C PRO A 146 8.84 8.42 2.58
N ARG A 147 8.33 7.23 2.93
CA ARG A 147 7.79 6.97 4.28
C ARG A 147 8.89 7.19 5.31
N LYS A 148 8.56 7.89 6.39
CA LYS A 148 9.46 8.10 7.52
C LYS A 148 9.64 6.82 8.32
N CYS A 149 10.76 6.68 9.00
CA CYS A 149 11.01 5.62 9.97
C CYS A 149 9.98 5.69 11.12
N LEU A 150 9.68 4.55 11.72
CA LEU A 150 8.72 4.46 12.83
C LEU A 150 9.22 5.18 14.09
N LEU A 151 10.54 5.19 14.32
CA LEU A 151 11.19 5.72 15.51
C LEU A 151 11.91 7.07 15.32
N CYS A 152 12.16 7.49 14.06
CA CYS A 152 12.86 8.74 13.78
C CYS A 152 12.40 9.37 12.47
N ASP A 153 12.87 10.60 12.16
CA ASP A 153 12.43 11.36 10.98
C ASP A 153 13.12 10.97 9.66
N ARG A 154 14.08 10.04 9.69
CA ARG A 154 14.75 9.55 8.49
C ARG A 154 13.81 8.69 7.64
N PRO A 155 14.11 8.53 6.33
CA PRO A 155 13.39 7.56 5.50
C PRO A 155 13.45 6.15 6.10
N ALA A 156 12.30 5.46 6.17
CA ALA A 156 12.20 4.12 6.76
C ALA A 156 13.16 3.12 6.10
N ARG A 157 13.31 3.21 4.77
CA ARG A 157 14.21 2.36 3.98
C ARG A 157 15.68 2.50 4.40
N ASP A 158 16.12 3.71 4.77
CA ASP A 158 17.49 3.97 5.18
C ASP A 158 17.77 3.36 6.56
N CYS A 159 16.84 3.54 7.51
CA CYS A 159 16.94 2.93 8.84
C CYS A 159 16.91 1.39 8.77
N MET A 160 16.08 0.83 7.88
CA MET A 160 16.00 -0.61 7.67
C MET A 160 17.31 -1.18 7.10
N ARG A 161 17.89 -0.53 6.09
CA ARG A 161 19.16 -0.95 5.47
C ARG A 161 20.35 -0.81 6.43
N ALA A 162 20.39 0.29 7.16
CA ALA A 162 21.46 0.56 8.13
C ALA A 162 21.26 -0.16 9.46
N ARG A 163 20.12 -0.84 9.68
CA ARG A 163 19.73 -1.46 10.96
C ARG A 163 19.90 -0.49 12.13
N THR A 164 19.44 0.75 11.96
CA THR A 164 19.66 1.83 12.91
C THR A 164 18.99 1.61 14.26
N HIS A 165 17.85 0.91 14.23
CA HIS A 165 17.04 0.61 15.40
C HIS A 165 17.00 -0.90 15.61
N SER A 166 16.98 -1.33 16.85
CA SER A 166 16.83 -2.74 17.19
C SER A 166 15.39 -3.22 16.92
N ILE A 167 15.21 -4.52 16.83
CA ILE A 167 13.87 -5.13 16.68
C ILE A 167 13.04 -4.88 17.95
N GLU A 168 13.69 -4.93 19.10
CA GLU A 168 13.09 -4.71 20.42
C GLU A 168 12.51 -3.30 20.51
N GLU A 169 13.28 -2.26 20.16
CA GLU A 169 12.80 -0.86 20.13
C GLU A 169 11.61 -0.68 19.20
N LEU A 170 11.63 -1.33 18.03
CA LEU A 170 10.51 -1.29 17.09
C LEU A 170 9.27 -1.96 17.66
N LEU A 171 9.40 -3.13 18.29
CA LEU A 171 8.28 -3.86 18.88
C LEU A 171 7.67 -3.13 20.09
N GLU A 172 8.49 -2.54 20.95
CA GLU A 172 8.02 -1.71 22.07
C GLU A 172 7.23 -0.49 21.58
N ASN A 173 7.70 0.17 20.53
CA ASN A 173 6.98 1.30 19.95
C ASN A 173 5.65 0.85 19.31
N ILE A 174 5.64 -0.26 18.59
CA ILE A 174 4.41 -0.84 18.02
C ILE A 174 3.39 -1.13 19.13
N GLN A 175 3.82 -1.78 20.22
CA GLN A 175 2.94 -2.09 21.34
C GLN A 175 2.38 -0.80 21.98
N THR A 176 3.21 0.23 22.12
CA THR A 176 2.79 1.54 22.65
C THR A 176 1.72 2.18 21.76
N LEU A 177 1.92 2.17 20.43
CA LEU A 177 0.95 2.71 19.46
C LEU A 177 -0.37 1.94 19.50
N VAL A 178 -0.31 0.60 19.53
CA VAL A 178 -1.51 -0.24 19.60
C VAL A 178 -2.27 -0.01 20.91
N ASN A 179 -1.57 0.02 22.05
CA ASN A 179 -2.21 0.29 23.34
C ASN A 179 -2.85 1.68 23.38
N SER A 180 -2.20 2.68 22.80
CA SER A 180 -2.75 4.04 22.70
C SER A 180 -4.00 4.07 21.83
N TYR A 181 -4.02 3.33 20.73
CA TYR A 181 -5.16 3.22 19.83
C TYR A 181 -6.37 2.54 20.48
N LEU A 182 -6.14 1.47 21.27
CA LEU A 182 -7.21 0.74 21.96
C LEU A 182 -7.85 1.52 23.12
N ASN A 183 -7.19 2.60 23.57
CA ASN A 183 -7.68 3.48 24.66
C ASN A 183 -8.31 4.79 24.13
N LEU A 184 -8.51 4.93 22.80
CA LEU A 184 -9.22 6.06 22.17
C LEU A 184 -10.71 5.82 22.15
#